data_a28e7dfac1dab52b82b87d5f4e87869e
#
_entry.id   a28e7dfac1dab52b82b87d5f4e87869e
#
_cell.length_a   1.000
_cell.length_b   1.000
_cell.length_c   1.000
_cell.angle_alpha   90.00
_cell.angle_beta   90.00
_cell.angle_gamma   90.00
#
_symmetry.space_group_name_H-M   'P 1'
#
loop_
_entity.id
_entity.type
_entity.pdbx_description
1 polymer ?
#
loop_
_entity_poly.entity_id
_entity_poly.type
_entity_poly.pdbx_seq_one_letter_code
_entity_poly.pdbx_strand_id
1 'polypeptide(L)'
;MKQLNPKEINTTALAYIGDAVYEIYVREHVLGQDLNGRDKNFGAHVDALHKRAIRYVRADGQAKAVKSMLSEGFLGDEEAALVRRARNHKSASKPKNADAMDYKYATAFEALIGFWHLTAQAGGEAGAEAKKRMEEIIFKAFERIET
;
A
#
# COMPACT_ATOMS: atom_id res chain seq x y z
N MET A 1 -17.77 16.23 -7.01
CA MET A 1 -16.59 16.30 -6.13
C MET A 1 -15.41 16.86 -6.89
N LYS A 2 -14.70 17.81 -6.29
CA LYS A 2 -13.51 18.37 -6.91
C LYS A 2 -12.42 17.32 -7.03
N GLN A 3 -11.80 17.23 -8.21
CA GLN A 3 -10.72 16.29 -8.43
C GLN A 3 -9.44 16.76 -7.72
N LEU A 4 -8.80 15.83 -7.01
CA LEU A 4 -7.58 16.11 -6.27
C LEU A 4 -6.36 15.86 -7.15
N ASN A 5 -5.40 16.79 -7.13
CA ASN A 5 -4.14 16.62 -7.83
C ASN A 5 -3.12 16.02 -6.85
N PRO A 6 -2.71 14.76 -7.03
CA PRO A 6 -1.81 14.11 -6.08
C PRO A 6 -0.46 14.81 -5.92
N LYS A 7 -0.01 15.55 -6.94
CA LYS A 7 1.26 16.29 -6.87
C LYS A 7 1.20 17.47 -5.89
N GLU A 8 0.02 17.92 -5.54
CA GLU A 8 -0.19 19.04 -4.62
C GLU A 8 -0.52 18.59 -3.19
N ILE A 9 -0.57 17.27 -2.97
CA ILE A 9 -0.97 16.70 -1.69
C ILE A 9 0.28 16.22 -0.96
N ASN A 10 0.38 16.54 0.34
CA ASN A 10 1.54 16.12 1.13
C ASN A 10 1.53 14.60 1.34
N THR A 11 2.71 14.05 1.65
CA THR A 11 2.89 12.61 1.74
C THR A 11 2.07 11.95 2.85
N THR A 12 1.83 12.67 3.94
CA THR A 12 1.02 12.15 5.05
C THR A 12 -0.44 11.97 4.61
N ALA A 13 -0.98 12.93 3.88
CA ALA A 13 -2.35 12.84 3.35
C ALA A 13 -2.46 11.77 2.27
N LEU A 14 -1.43 11.64 1.41
CA LEU A 14 -1.39 10.56 0.43
C LEU A 14 -1.41 9.19 1.14
N ALA A 15 -0.63 9.04 2.20
CA ALA A 15 -0.61 7.81 2.98
C ALA A 15 -1.97 7.51 3.61
N TYR A 16 -2.66 8.54 4.08
CA TYR A 16 -4.01 8.40 4.65
C TYR A 16 -4.97 7.75 3.64
N ILE A 17 -4.94 8.21 2.39
CA ILE A 17 -5.73 7.62 1.31
C ILE A 17 -5.23 6.22 0.96
N GLY A 18 -3.92 6.08 0.83
CA GLY A 18 -3.31 4.79 0.46
C GLY A 18 -3.58 3.68 1.46
N ASP A 19 -3.64 4.00 2.74
CA ASP A 19 -3.98 3.05 3.79
C ASP A 19 -5.36 2.42 3.53
N ALA A 20 -6.36 3.25 3.24
CA ALA A 20 -7.72 2.79 2.97
C ALA A 20 -7.78 1.95 1.70
N VAL A 21 -7.11 2.39 0.64
CA VAL A 21 -7.10 1.68 -0.64
C VAL A 21 -6.42 0.31 -0.49
N TYR A 22 -5.26 0.29 0.13
CA TYR A 22 -4.51 -0.94 0.36
C TYR A 22 -5.33 -1.93 1.18
N GLU A 23 -6.02 -1.45 2.20
CA GLU A 23 -6.87 -2.28 3.07
C GLU A 23 -7.92 -3.03 2.25
N ILE A 24 -8.55 -2.38 1.28
CA ILE A 24 -9.55 -3.02 0.41
C ILE A 24 -8.89 -4.16 -0.37
N TYR A 25 -7.73 -3.92 -0.98
CA TYR A 25 -7.02 -4.95 -1.74
C TYR A 25 -6.61 -6.13 -0.86
N VAL A 26 -6.16 -5.85 0.37
CA VAL A 26 -5.79 -6.90 1.32
C VAL A 26 -7.00 -7.76 1.65
N ARG A 27 -8.13 -7.14 1.96
CA ARG A 27 -9.36 -7.86 2.31
C ARG A 27 -9.84 -8.71 1.16
N GLU A 28 -9.83 -8.18 -0.06
CA GLU A 28 -10.19 -8.96 -1.24
C GLU A 28 -9.23 -10.11 -1.48
N HIS A 29 -7.93 -9.88 -1.25
CA HIS A 29 -6.90 -10.91 -1.41
C HIS A 29 -7.11 -12.08 -0.44
N VAL A 30 -7.30 -11.80 0.85
CA VAL A 30 -7.49 -12.85 1.84
C VAL A 30 -8.85 -13.54 1.65
N LEU A 31 -9.87 -12.79 1.24
CA LEU A 31 -11.18 -13.36 0.93
C LEU A 31 -11.08 -14.29 -0.28
N GLY A 32 -10.31 -13.92 -1.30
CA GLY A 32 -10.07 -14.73 -2.48
C GLY A 32 -9.32 -16.03 -2.16
N GLN A 33 -8.37 -15.97 -1.24
CA GLN A 33 -7.67 -17.15 -0.75
C GLN A 33 -8.65 -18.11 -0.07
N ASP A 34 -9.59 -17.57 0.70
CA ASP A 34 -10.61 -18.35 1.38
C ASP A 34 -11.58 -19.00 0.38
N LEU A 35 -11.88 -18.29 -0.70
CA LEU A 35 -12.75 -18.78 -1.78
C LEU A 35 -12.14 -19.98 -2.49
N ASN A 36 -10.83 -19.98 -2.68
CA ASN A 36 -10.07 -21.09 -3.24
C ASN A 36 -9.80 -22.17 -2.20
N GLY A 37 -10.10 -21.90 -0.95
CA GLY A 37 -10.02 -22.85 0.14
C GLY A 37 -11.18 -23.82 0.10
N ARG A 38 -11.32 -24.59 1.16
CA ARG A 38 -12.29 -25.66 1.25
C ARG A 38 -13.55 -25.29 2.04
N ASP A 39 -13.61 -24.05 2.51
CA ASP A 39 -14.73 -23.59 3.30
C ASP A 39 -15.82 -23.03 2.38
N LYS A 40 -16.95 -23.75 2.32
CA LYS A 40 -18.09 -23.36 1.48
C LYS A 40 -18.87 -22.18 2.05
N ASN A 41 -18.60 -21.81 3.30
CA ASN A 41 -19.19 -20.65 3.96
C ASN A 41 -18.23 -19.48 3.95
N PHE A 42 -17.63 -19.30 2.82
CA PHE A 42 -16.63 -18.27 2.63
C PHE A 42 -17.15 -16.90 3.10
N GLY A 43 -16.34 -16.23 3.88
CA GLY A 43 -16.77 -14.96 4.48
C GLY A 43 -17.50 -15.12 5.81
N ALA A 44 -17.83 -16.36 6.25
CA ALA A 44 -18.53 -16.59 7.52
C ALA A 44 -17.60 -16.40 8.73
N HIS A 45 -16.29 -16.52 8.53
CA HIS A 45 -15.30 -16.47 9.62
C HIS A 45 -14.46 -15.19 9.52
N VAL A 46 -15.09 -14.06 9.82
CA VAL A 46 -14.44 -12.73 9.72
C VAL A 46 -13.18 -12.65 10.58
N ASP A 47 -13.20 -13.26 11.77
CA ASP A 47 -12.02 -13.24 12.65
C ASP A 47 -10.82 -13.94 12.00
N ALA A 48 -11.05 -15.02 11.27
CA ALA A 48 -9.99 -15.72 10.55
C ALA A 48 -9.45 -14.87 9.39
N LEU A 49 -10.33 -14.14 8.72
CA LEU A 49 -9.93 -13.21 7.66
C LEU A 49 -9.06 -12.09 8.22
N HIS A 50 -9.44 -11.52 9.36
CA HIS A 50 -8.64 -10.47 10.03
C HIS A 50 -7.26 -11.00 10.40
N LYS A 51 -7.16 -12.21 10.92
CA LYS A 51 -5.87 -12.82 11.28
C LYS A 51 -4.97 -12.99 10.05
N ARG A 52 -5.54 -13.40 8.93
CA ARG A 52 -4.77 -13.54 7.68
C ARG A 52 -4.34 -12.20 7.13
N ALA A 53 -5.14 -11.16 7.33
CA ALA A 53 -4.86 -9.84 6.82
C ALA A 53 -3.70 -9.14 7.56
N ILE A 54 -3.48 -9.49 8.82
CA ILE A 54 -2.51 -8.80 9.69
C ILE A 54 -1.13 -8.72 9.04
N ARG A 55 -0.62 -9.81 8.48
CA ARG A 55 0.74 -9.82 7.92
C ARG A 55 0.92 -8.85 6.76
N TYR A 56 -0.17 -8.52 6.05
CA TYR A 56 -0.12 -7.59 4.91
C TYR A 56 -0.19 -6.14 5.37
N VAL A 57 -0.87 -5.87 6.48
CA VAL A 57 -1.09 -4.49 6.95
C VAL A 57 -0.12 -4.06 8.04
N ARG A 58 0.66 -4.97 8.60
CA ARG A 58 1.66 -4.61 9.60
C ARG A 58 2.76 -3.76 8.98
N ALA A 59 3.28 -2.83 9.79
CA ALA A 59 4.33 -1.92 9.34
C ALA A 59 5.57 -2.67 8.84
N ASP A 60 5.98 -3.74 9.53
CA ASP A 60 7.15 -4.51 9.12
C ASP A 60 6.97 -5.20 7.77
N GLY A 61 5.77 -5.71 7.49
CA GLY A 61 5.46 -6.33 6.20
C GLY A 61 5.48 -5.32 5.06
N GLN A 62 4.84 -4.18 5.26
CA GLN A 62 4.83 -3.11 4.26
C GLN A 62 6.22 -2.53 4.03
N ALA A 63 7.00 -2.37 5.10
CA ALA A 63 8.38 -1.88 5.01
C ALA A 63 9.25 -2.86 4.21
N LYS A 64 9.15 -4.15 4.51
CA LYS A 64 9.85 -5.19 3.78
C LYS A 64 9.55 -5.12 2.29
N ALA A 65 8.26 -4.97 1.96
CA ALA A 65 7.81 -4.93 0.57
C ALA A 65 8.40 -3.73 -0.18
N VAL A 66 8.26 -2.52 0.37
CA VAL A 66 8.73 -1.32 -0.34
C VAL A 66 10.26 -1.25 -0.42
N LYS A 67 10.96 -1.70 0.62
CA LYS A 67 12.42 -1.78 0.59
C LYS A 67 12.90 -2.74 -0.51
N SER A 68 12.23 -3.87 -0.64
CA SER A 68 12.52 -4.86 -1.68
C SER A 68 12.32 -4.25 -3.06
N MET A 69 11.21 -3.55 -3.27
CA MET A 69 10.94 -2.89 -4.55
C MET A 69 11.97 -1.82 -4.90
N LEU A 70 12.46 -1.08 -3.89
CA LEU A 70 13.51 -0.09 -4.10
C LEU A 70 14.83 -0.77 -4.50
N SER A 71 15.23 -1.81 -3.77
CA SER A 71 16.52 -2.47 -4.02
C SER A 71 16.55 -3.24 -5.33
N GLU A 72 15.40 -3.74 -5.79
CA GLU A 72 15.29 -4.48 -7.06
C GLU A 72 15.17 -3.56 -8.28
N GLY A 73 15.01 -2.26 -8.07
CA GLY A 73 14.77 -1.34 -9.17
C GLY A 73 13.36 -1.49 -9.78
N PHE A 74 12.42 -2.02 -9.02
CA PHE A 74 11.04 -2.19 -9.47
C PHE A 74 10.32 -0.84 -9.59
N LEU A 75 10.67 0.12 -8.73
CA LEU A 75 10.06 1.45 -8.73
C LEU A 75 10.80 2.36 -9.70
N GLY A 76 10.04 3.17 -10.45
CA GLY A 76 10.61 4.21 -11.30
C GLY A 76 11.20 5.35 -10.48
N ASP A 77 11.91 6.27 -11.14
CA ASP A 77 12.60 7.36 -10.47
C ASP A 77 11.66 8.26 -9.67
N GLU A 78 10.51 8.59 -10.24
CA GLU A 78 9.52 9.44 -9.55
C GLU A 78 8.89 8.72 -8.36
N GLU A 79 8.64 7.41 -8.52
CA GLU A 79 8.09 6.58 -7.44
C GLU A 79 9.09 6.47 -6.29
N ALA A 80 10.34 6.20 -6.61
CA ALA A 80 11.40 6.10 -5.61
C ALA A 80 11.61 7.44 -4.89
N ALA A 81 11.53 8.55 -5.63
CA ALA A 81 11.65 9.88 -5.03
C ALA A 81 10.50 10.16 -4.07
N LEU A 82 9.28 9.77 -4.43
CA LEU A 82 8.11 9.93 -3.55
C LEU A 82 8.28 9.10 -2.27
N VAL A 83 8.73 7.85 -2.40
CA VAL A 83 8.97 6.98 -1.26
C VAL A 83 10.01 7.59 -0.32
N ARG A 84 11.11 8.10 -0.85
CA ARG A 84 12.16 8.73 -0.04
C ARG A 84 11.65 9.99 0.67
N ARG A 85 10.88 10.82 -0.03
CA ARG A 85 10.30 12.04 0.55
C ARG A 85 9.34 11.70 1.67
N ALA A 86 8.49 10.70 1.47
CA ALA A 86 7.52 10.26 2.48
C ALA A 86 8.24 9.66 3.69
N ARG A 87 9.26 8.82 3.46
CA ARG A 87 10.06 8.23 4.52
C ARG A 87 10.76 9.28 5.37
N ASN A 88 11.20 10.36 4.73
CA ASN A 88 11.97 11.42 5.41
C ASN A 88 11.08 12.49 6.03
N HIS A 89 9.76 12.39 5.87
CA HIS A 89 8.84 13.38 6.44
C HIS A 89 8.96 13.37 7.98
N LYS A 90 9.14 14.55 8.56
CA LYS A 90 9.22 14.70 10.01
C LYS A 90 7.82 14.68 10.60
N SER A 91 7.56 13.71 11.46
CA SER A 91 6.29 13.58 12.17
C SER A 91 6.45 14.03 13.61
N ALA A 92 5.42 14.67 14.15
CA ALA A 92 5.38 15.07 15.54
C ALA A 92 5.37 13.88 16.50
N SER A 93 4.83 12.75 16.08
CA SER A 93 4.82 11.53 16.85
C SER A 93 5.78 10.52 16.23
N LYS A 94 7.03 10.54 16.70
CA LYS A 94 8.02 9.54 16.29
C LYS A 94 7.97 8.36 17.25
N PRO A 95 7.77 7.14 16.75
CA PRO A 95 8.01 5.96 17.58
C PRO A 95 9.46 5.98 18.02
N LYS A 96 9.68 5.78 19.31
CA LYS A 96 11.02 5.86 19.92
C LYS A 96 11.74 4.52 19.93
N ASN A 97 11.26 3.54 19.18
CA ASN A 97 11.79 2.18 19.22
C ASN A 97 12.45 1.79 17.89
N ALA A 98 12.98 0.57 17.83
CA ALA A 98 13.66 0.04 16.66
C ALA A 98 12.76 -0.03 15.44
N ASP A 99 11.44 0.00 15.62
CA ASP A 99 10.46 -0.11 14.55
C ASP A 99 10.12 1.23 13.89
N ALA A 100 10.77 2.31 14.33
CA ALA A 100 10.52 3.64 13.77
C ALA A 100 10.76 3.70 12.26
N MET A 101 11.81 3.03 11.78
CA MET A 101 12.10 2.99 10.34
C MET A 101 11.07 2.16 9.58
N ASP A 102 10.60 1.07 10.15
CA ASP A 102 9.54 0.29 9.54
C ASP A 102 8.26 1.10 9.39
N TYR A 103 7.91 1.85 10.42
CA TYR A 103 6.76 2.75 10.36
C TYR A 103 6.91 3.78 9.23
N LYS A 104 8.08 4.37 9.10
CA LYS A 104 8.35 5.36 8.04
C LYS A 104 8.26 4.76 6.65
N TYR A 105 8.79 3.57 6.45
CA TYR A 105 8.70 2.88 5.16
C TYR A 105 7.26 2.44 4.87
N ALA A 106 6.54 2.00 5.88
CA ALA A 106 5.13 1.63 5.72
C ALA A 106 4.30 2.84 5.29
N THR A 107 4.53 3.99 5.92
CA THR A 107 3.88 5.26 5.54
C THR A 107 4.23 5.62 4.10
N ALA A 108 5.50 5.46 3.71
CA ALA A 108 5.95 5.74 2.35
C ALA A 108 5.28 4.81 1.33
N PHE A 109 5.13 3.54 1.67
CA PHE A 109 4.42 2.58 0.82
C PHE A 109 2.96 3.02 0.61
N GLU A 110 2.30 3.39 1.68
CA GLU A 110 0.91 3.86 1.62
C GLU A 110 0.79 5.16 0.81
N ALA A 111 1.76 6.07 0.97
CA ALA A 111 1.77 7.32 0.18
C ALA A 111 1.89 7.02 -1.32
N LEU A 112 2.69 6.05 -1.69
CA LEU A 112 2.83 5.63 -3.08
C LEU A 112 1.50 5.11 -3.64
N ILE A 113 0.80 4.29 -2.89
CA ILE A 113 -0.50 3.77 -3.29
C ILE A 113 -1.51 4.91 -3.41
N GLY A 114 -1.54 5.82 -2.43
CA GLY A 114 -2.44 6.97 -2.46
C GLY A 114 -2.20 7.87 -3.67
N PHE A 115 -0.95 8.08 -4.03
CA PHE A 115 -0.57 8.85 -5.21
C PHE A 115 -1.16 8.24 -6.49
N TRP A 116 -0.95 6.94 -6.69
CA TRP A 116 -1.46 6.27 -7.88
C TRP A 116 -2.99 6.18 -7.88
N HIS A 117 -3.59 5.96 -6.72
CA HIS A 117 -5.05 5.94 -6.62
C HIS A 117 -5.67 7.27 -7.07
N LEU A 118 -5.16 8.38 -6.56
CA LEU A 118 -5.67 9.69 -6.94
C LEU A 118 -5.38 10.03 -8.40
N THR A 119 -4.24 9.60 -8.91
CA THR A 119 -3.93 9.74 -10.35
C THR A 119 -4.94 8.96 -11.18
N ALA A 120 -5.30 7.76 -10.74
CA ALA A 120 -6.27 6.91 -11.44
C ALA A 120 -7.66 7.55 -11.48
N GLN A 121 -8.02 8.34 -10.48
CA GLN A 121 -9.32 9.02 -10.43
C GLN A 121 -9.52 10.03 -11.54
N ALA A 122 -8.43 10.45 -12.21
CA ALA A 122 -8.52 11.37 -13.34
C ALA A 122 -9.26 10.76 -14.55
N GLY A 123 -9.33 9.44 -14.62
CA GLY A 123 -10.04 8.76 -15.70
C GLY A 123 -9.25 8.73 -17.01
N GLY A 124 -9.89 8.24 -18.04
CA GLY A 124 -9.27 8.12 -19.36
C GLY A 124 -8.16 7.08 -19.39
N GLU A 125 -7.34 7.14 -20.45
CA GLU A 125 -6.21 6.24 -20.64
C GLU A 125 -5.16 6.40 -19.54
N ALA A 126 -4.85 7.63 -19.19
CA ALA A 126 -3.86 7.92 -18.13
C ALA A 126 -4.33 7.39 -16.78
N GLY A 127 -5.63 7.50 -16.48
CA GLY A 127 -6.19 6.96 -15.25
C GLY A 127 -6.15 5.43 -15.22
N ALA A 128 -6.43 4.80 -16.35
CA ALA A 128 -6.37 3.33 -16.46
C ALA A 128 -4.95 2.82 -16.28
N GLU A 129 -3.96 3.51 -16.85
CA GLU A 129 -2.55 3.17 -16.69
C GLU A 129 -2.10 3.33 -15.22
N ALA A 130 -2.55 4.39 -14.57
CA ALA A 130 -2.24 4.64 -13.15
C ALA A 130 -2.81 3.53 -12.27
N LYS A 131 -4.04 3.12 -12.52
CA LYS A 131 -4.67 2.02 -11.78
C LYS A 131 -3.90 0.72 -11.97
N LYS A 132 -3.52 0.43 -13.19
CA LYS A 132 -2.75 -0.77 -13.52
C LYS A 132 -1.42 -0.76 -12.76
N ARG A 133 -0.72 0.37 -12.74
CA ARG A 133 0.56 0.50 -12.02
C ARG A 133 0.36 0.32 -10.52
N MET A 134 -0.68 0.91 -9.96
CA MET A 134 -1.00 0.76 -8.55
C MET A 134 -1.18 -0.72 -8.20
N GLU A 135 -1.92 -1.44 -9.02
CA GLU A 135 -2.18 -2.87 -8.79
C GLU A 135 -0.91 -3.70 -8.93
N GLU A 136 -0.04 -3.37 -9.87
CA GLU A 136 1.27 -4.02 -9.98
C GLU A 136 2.08 -3.88 -8.68
N ILE A 137 2.07 -2.68 -8.10
CA ILE A 137 2.77 -2.40 -6.85
C ILE A 137 2.15 -3.17 -5.69
N ILE A 138 0.84 -3.16 -5.58
CA ILE A 138 0.13 -3.85 -4.50
C ILE A 138 0.38 -5.38 -4.58
N PHE A 139 0.25 -5.96 -5.78
CA PHE A 139 0.44 -7.39 -5.95
C PHE A 139 1.90 -7.80 -5.76
N LYS A 140 2.83 -6.93 -6.14
CA LYS A 140 4.25 -7.13 -5.86
C LYS A 140 4.52 -7.14 -4.35
N ALA A 141 3.85 -6.26 -3.62
CA ALA A 141 3.95 -6.21 -2.17
C ALA A 141 3.45 -7.51 -1.54
N PHE A 142 2.31 -8.02 -2.00
CA PHE A 142 1.79 -9.30 -1.51
C PHE A 142 2.80 -10.42 -1.74
N GLU A 143 3.37 -10.49 -2.94
CA GLU A 143 4.38 -11.48 -3.29
C GLU A 143 5.57 -11.42 -2.35
N ARG A 144 6.07 -10.22 -2.07
CA ARG A 144 7.23 -10.03 -1.18
C ARG A 144 6.92 -10.34 0.28
N ILE A 145 5.72 -10.05 0.73
CA ILE A 145 5.30 -10.35 2.09
C ILE A 145 5.14 -11.86 2.27
N GLU A 146 4.67 -12.54 1.25
CA GLU A 146 4.41 -13.98 1.28
C GLU A 146 5.68 -14.85 1.16
N THR A 147 6.79 -14.27 0.77
CA THR A 147 8.06 -15.01 0.66
C THR A 147 8.86 -15.04 2.01
#